data_d41c3f665b08e59259c8f16531ec244c
#
_entry.id   d41c3f665b08e59259c8f16531ec244c
#
_cell.length_a   1.000
_cell.length_b   1.000
_cell.length_c   1.000
_cell.angle_alpha   90.00
_cell.angle_beta   90.00
_cell.angle_gamma   90.00
#
_symmetry.space_group_name_H-M   'P 1'
#
loop_
_entity.id
_entity.type
_entity.pdbx_description
1 polymer ?
#
loop_
_entity_poly.entity_id
_entity_poly.type
_entity_poly.pdbx_seq_one_letter_code
_entity_poly.pdbx_strand_id
1 'polypeptide(L)'
;NPGNILDLGSGTGASYSDLKNFDVTALDPDEQMLSLNNFEKKIIGKGEELPFNENSFDNVLCCVVWRNVDDTEKALSEVNRVLKPGGKFILLDMTRPKNTFYKLSHKIGTYILLHFVGLITLNLKEYRFLYKSLDFYPQPEVHLTKNNYTNLVIERIGLFDFVYLGVFTK
;
A
#
# COMPACT_ATOMS: atom_id res chain seq x y z
N ASN A 1 -8.50 -7.44 -20.58
CA ASN A 1 -7.13 -7.83 -20.25
C ASN A 1 -6.54 -6.74 -19.35
N PRO A 2 -6.16 -7.04 -18.10
CA PRO A 2 -5.65 -6.02 -17.17
C PRO A 2 -4.25 -5.49 -17.53
N GLY A 3 -3.63 -6.01 -18.61
CA GLY A 3 -2.32 -5.58 -19.06
C GLY A 3 -1.19 -5.93 -18.08
N ASN A 4 -0.14 -5.11 -18.09
CA ASN A 4 1.01 -5.24 -17.18
C ASN A 4 0.70 -4.58 -15.84
N ILE A 5 0.95 -5.28 -14.75
CA ILE A 5 0.71 -4.80 -13.38
C ILE A 5 2.04 -4.65 -12.65
N LEU A 6 2.25 -3.51 -11.99
CA LEU A 6 3.29 -3.35 -10.99
C LEU A 6 2.68 -3.59 -9.61
N ASP A 7 3.20 -4.57 -8.87
CA ASP A 7 2.88 -4.79 -7.45
C ASP A 7 3.93 -4.08 -6.59
N LEU A 8 3.60 -2.87 -6.15
CA LEU A 8 4.49 -1.96 -5.44
C LEU A 8 4.46 -2.25 -3.93
N GLY A 9 5.60 -2.64 -3.38
CA GLY A 9 5.71 -3.13 -2.01
C GLY A 9 5.17 -4.55 -1.89
N SER A 10 5.51 -5.40 -2.86
CA SER A 10 4.99 -6.75 -3.01
C SER A 10 5.36 -7.70 -1.86
N GLY A 11 6.43 -7.41 -1.13
CA GLY A 11 6.91 -8.22 -0.02
C GLY A 11 7.05 -9.69 -0.38
N THR A 12 6.47 -10.57 0.43
CA THR A 12 6.47 -12.03 0.21
C THR A 12 5.44 -12.51 -0.80
N GLY A 13 4.71 -11.59 -1.46
CA GLY A 13 3.75 -11.92 -2.52
C GLY A 13 2.37 -12.29 -2.00
N ALA A 14 1.82 -11.55 -1.04
CA ALA A 14 0.47 -11.79 -0.53
C ALA A 14 -0.61 -11.72 -1.63
N SER A 15 -0.40 -10.89 -2.66
CA SER A 15 -1.27 -10.73 -3.83
C SER A 15 -1.16 -11.85 -4.87
N TYR A 16 -0.17 -12.76 -4.74
CA TYR A 16 0.14 -13.76 -5.77
C TYR A 16 -1.04 -14.65 -6.13
N SER A 17 -1.80 -15.14 -5.15
CA SER A 17 -2.94 -16.03 -5.41
C SER A 17 -3.97 -15.43 -6.36
N ASP A 18 -4.18 -14.12 -6.25
CA ASP A 18 -5.18 -13.38 -7.01
C ASP A 18 -4.65 -12.88 -8.36
N LEU A 19 -3.35 -12.61 -8.43
CA LEU A 19 -2.70 -12.00 -9.59
C LEU A 19 -1.85 -12.96 -10.45
N LYS A 20 -1.69 -14.22 -10.06
CA LYS A 20 -0.81 -15.19 -10.75
C LYS A 20 -1.11 -15.43 -12.24
N ASN A 21 -2.32 -15.11 -12.70
CA ASN A 21 -2.74 -15.24 -14.09
C ASN A 21 -2.51 -13.99 -14.93
N PHE A 22 -1.91 -12.94 -14.34
CA PHE A 22 -1.62 -11.67 -14.98
C PHE A 22 -0.11 -11.49 -15.17
N ASP A 23 0.27 -10.56 -16.03
CA ASP A 23 1.69 -10.17 -16.19
C ASP A 23 2.05 -9.19 -15.07
N VAL A 24 2.63 -9.70 -13.98
CA VAL A 24 2.96 -8.94 -12.78
C VAL A 24 4.45 -8.78 -12.60
N THR A 25 4.88 -7.56 -12.31
CA THR A 25 6.22 -7.27 -11.82
C THR A 25 6.13 -6.91 -10.34
N ALA A 26 6.73 -7.72 -9.48
CA ALA A 26 6.83 -7.49 -8.04
C ALA A 26 8.01 -6.56 -7.73
N LEU A 27 7.78 -5.48 -6.98
CA LEU A 27 8.82 -4.57 -6.54
C LEU A 27 8.76 -4.39 -5.03
N ASP A 28 9.90 -4.54 -4.36
CA ASP A 28 10.06 -4.30 -2.92
C ASP A 28 11.51 -3.89 -2.62
N PRO A 29 11.77 -3.02 -1.63
CA PRO A 29 13.12 -2.69 -1.21
C PRO A 29 13.80 -3.81 -0.41
N ASP A 30 13.03 -4.75 0.15
CA ASP A 30 13.55 -5.87 0.96
C ASP A 30 13.78 -7.11 0.10
N GLU A 31 15.07 -7.38 -0.19
CA GLU A 31 15.50 -8.54 -0.98
C GLU A 31 15.09 -9.87 -0.33
N GLN A 32 15.10 -9.94 1.00
CA GLN A 32 14.76 -11.17 1.72
C GLN A 32 13.28 -11.48 1.56
N MET A 33 12.41 -10.46 1.65
CA MET A 33 10.98 -10.63 1.40
C MET A 33 10.72 -11.03 -0.06
N LEU A 34 11.36 -10.36 -1.02
CA LEU A 34 11.23 -10.72 -2.43
C LEU A 34 11.73 -12.13 -2.76
N SER A 35 12.72 -12.65 -2.04
CA SER A 35 13.19 -14.02 -2.25
C SER A 35 12.12 -15.08 -2.00
N LEU A 36 11.18 -14.79 -1.09
CA LEU A 36 10.04 -15.65 -0.74
C LEU A 36 8.82 -15.42 -1.64
N ASN A 37 8.84 -14.40 -2.49
CA ASN A 37 7.76 -14.05 -3.40
C ASN A 37 7.69 -15.02 -4.57
N ASN A 38 6.49 -15.43 -4.97
CA ASN A 38 6.27 -16.42 -6.02
C ASN A 38 6.14 -15.82 -7.44
N PHE A 39 6.11 -14.51 -7.59
CA PHE A 39 6.11 -13.88 -8.92
C PHE A 39 7.44 -14.12 -9.62
N GLU A 40 7.40 -14.31 -10.95
CA GLU A 40 8.60 -14.56 -11.77
C GLU A 40 9.45 -13.29 -11.93
N LYS A 41 8.79 -12.14 -12.19
CA LYS A 41 9.44 -10.84 -12.37
C LYS A 41 9.55 -10.15 -11.02
N LYS A 42 10.76 -10.06 -10.48
CA LYS A 42 11.05 -9.44 -9.17
C LYS A 42 12.14 -8.38 -9.33
N ILE A 43 11.90 -7.19 -8.79
CA ILE A 43 12.82 -6.05 -8.86
C ILE A 43 13.00 -5.47 -7.47
N ILE A 44 14.24 -5.31 -7.04
CA ILE A 44 14.57 -4.59 -5.81
C ILE A 44 14.51 -3.09 -6.12
N GLY A 45 13.69 -2.35 -5.37
CA GLY A 45 13.52 -0.92 -5.57
C GLY A 45 12.54 -0.28 -4.59
N LYS A 46 12.51 1.05 -4.62
CA LYS A 46 11.61 1.87 -3.80
C LYS A 46 10.58 2.59 -4.66
N GLY A 47 9.43 2.93 -4.06
CA GLY A 47 8.37 3.67 -4.75
C GLY A 47 8.78 5.07 -5.19
N GLU A 48 9.72 5.68 -4.49
CA GLU A 48 10.25 7.02 -4.76
C GLU A 48 11.21 7.09 -5.96
N GLU A 49 11.66 5.93 -6.49
CA GLU A 49 12.57 5.85 -7.62
C GLU A 49 12.33 4.53 -8.35
N LEU A 50 11.30 4.50 -9.20
CA LEU A 50 10.91 3.30 -9.91
C LEU A 50 11.84 3.04 -11.12
N PRO A 51 12.52 1.87 -11.18
CA PRO A 51 13.49 1.56 -12.23
C PRO A 51 12.81 1.13 -13.55
N PHE A 52 11.78 1.87 -13.96
CA PHE A 52 11.01 1.59 -15.17
C PHE A 52 10.89 2.84 -16.04
N ASN A 53 10.70 2.64 -17.34
CA ASN A 53 10.40 3.72 -18.27
C ASN A 53 9.00 4.31 -18.00
N GLU A 54 8.77 5.52 -18.49
CA GLU A 54 7.42 6.11 -18.50
C GLU A 54 6.44 5.23 -19.30
N ASN A 55 5.17 5.25 -18.90
CA ASN A 55 4.08 4.52 -19.58
C ASN A 55 4.33 3.00 -19.74
N SER A 56 4.94 2.35 -18.73
CA SER A 56 5.26 0.93 -18.75
C SER A 56 4.11 0.03 -18.26
N PHE A 57 3.26 0.53 -17.36
CA PHE A 57 2.26 -0.29 -16.69
C PHE A 57 0.83 0.18 -16.99
N ASP A 58 -0.05 -0.78 -17.15
CA ASP A 58 -1.49 -0.53 -17.25
C ASP A 58 -2.11 -0.28 -15.88
N ASN A 59 -1.59 -0.95 -14.86
CA ASN A 59 -2.01 -0.74 -13.47
C ASN A 59 -0.83 -0.81 -12.51
N VAL A 60 -0.91 -0.05 -11.41
CA VAL A 60 -0.03 -0.16 -10.25
C VAL A 60 -0.90 -0.50 -9.05
N LEU A 61 -0.55 -1.57 -8.35
CA LEU A 61 -1.18 -2.00 -7.11
C LEU A 61 -0.23 -1.71 -5.95
N CYS A 62 -0.76 -1.21 -4.84
CA CYS A 62 -0.02 -1.04 -3.59
C CYS A 62 -0.91 -1.45 -2.41
N CYS A 63 -0.55 -2.55 -1.74
CA CYS A 63 -1.37 -3.14 -0.68
C CYS A 63 -0.64 -3.10 0.67
N VAL A 64 -1.19 -2.32 1.63
CA VAL A 64 -0.76 -2.27 3.04
C VAL A 64 0.69 -1.83 3.25
N VAL A 65 1.23 -1.05 2.30
CA VAL A 65 2.62 -0.59 2.28
C VAL A 65 2.75 0.92 2.24
N TRP A 66 1.76 1.62 1.69
CA TRP A 66 1.85 3.05 1.40
C TRP A 66 2.22 3.92 2.60
N ARG A 67 1.76 3.56 3.79
CA ARG A 67 2.12 4.24 5.05
C ARG A 67 3.59 4.09 5.45
N ASN A 68 4.35 3.20 4.80
CA ASN A 68 5.78 2.95 5.04
C ASN A 68 6.67 3.65 4.00
N VAL A 69 6.08 4.34 3.02
CA VAL A 69 6.80 5.13 2.01
C VAL A 69 7.29 6.43 2.65
N ASP A 70 8.58 6.72 2.51
CA ASP A 70 9.22 7.88 3.15
C ASP A 70 8.75 9.20 2.53
N ASP A 71 8.72 9.27 1.19
CA ASP A 71 8.27 10.43 0.41
C ASP A 71 7.12 10.03 -0.52
N THR A 72 5.91 10.14 -0.01
CA THR A 72 4.70 9.75 -0.74
C THR A 72 4.40 10.66 -1.94
N GLU A 73 4.84 11.92 -1.92
CA GLU A 73 4.65 12.84 -3.07
C GLU A 73 5.55 12.41 -4.23
N LYS A 74 6.81 12.10 -3.94
CA LYS A 74 7.75 11.57 -4.93
C LYS A 74 7.30 10.22 -5.47
N ALA A 75 6.86 9.30 -4.59
CA ALA A 75 6.34 8.00 -5.00
C ALA A 75 5.10 8.13 -5.89
N LEU A 76 4.16 9.03 -5.59
CA LEU A 76 3.00 9.30 -6.44
C LEU A 76 3.41 9.84 -7.82
N SER A 77 4.41 10.72 -7.87
CA SER A 77 4.97 11.22 -9.13
C SER A 77 5.54 10.09 -9.99
N GLU A 78 6.31 9.18 -9.37
CA GLU A 78 6.86 8.01 -10.04
C GLU A 78 5.77 7.03 -10.50
N VAL A 79 4.77 6.74 -9.66
CA VAL A 79 3.61 5.94 -10.05
C VAL A 79 2.91 6.56 -11.26
N ASN A 80 2.68 7.88 -11.24
CA ASN A 80 2.07 8.57 -12.38
C ASN A 80 2.96 8.50 -13.64
N ARG A 81 4.27 8.60 -13.50
CA ARG A 81 5.22 8.51 -14.62
C ARG A 81 5.15 7.14 -15.29
N VAL A 82 5.19 6.06 -14.50
CA VAL A 82 5.22 4.70 -15.05
C VAL A 82 3.87 4.19 -15.53
N LEU A 83 2.76 4.76 -15.09
CA LEU A 83 1.42 4.44 -15.58
C LEU A 83 1.23 4.92 -17.02
N LYS A 84 0.59 4.11 -17.85
CA LYS A 84 0.11 4.49 -19.17
C LYS A 84 -1.07 5.48 -19.05
N PRO A 85 -1.33 6.32 -20.08
CA PRO A 85 -2.57 7.09 -20.15
C PRO A 85 -3.81 6.19 -19.98
N GLY A 86 -4.71 6.54 -19.05
CA GLY A 86 -5.87 5.72 -18.69
C GLY A 86 -5.57 4.57 -17.73
N GLY A 87 -4.30 4.37 -17.35
CA GLY A 87 -3.88 3.39 -16.34
C GLY A 87 -4.32 3.76 -14.94
N LYS A 88 -4.42 2.77 -14.06
CA LYS A 88 -4.95 2.96 -12.70
C LYS A 88 -3.90 2.68 -11.64
N PHE A 89 -3.84 3.54 -10.62
CA PHE A 89 -3.19 3.25 -9.36
C PHE A 89 -4.25 2.80 -8.35
N ILE A 90 -4.08 1.61 -7.79
CA ILE A 90 -4.99 0.97 -6.84
C ILE A 90 -4.25 0.85 -5.53
N LEU A 91 -4.71 1.59 -4.53
CA LEU A 91 -4.09 1.68 -3.22
C LEU A 91 -5.04 1.13 -2.15
N LEU A 92 -4.65 0.04 -1.51
CA LEU A 92 -5.34 -0.51 -0.35
C LEU A 92 -4.44 -0.35 0.87
N ASP A 93 -4.88 0.41 1.87
CA ASP A 93 -4.09 0.56 3.11
C ASP A 93 -5.01 0.80 4.32
N MET A 94 -4.39 0.93 5.48
CA MET A 94 -5.08 1.12 6.75
C MET A 94 -4.84 2.52 7.31
N THR A 95 -5.86 3.05 7.99
CA THR A 95 -5.81 4.34 8.68
C THR A 95 -6.66 4.30 9.94
N ARG A 96 -6.52 5.30 10.82
CA ARG A 96 -7.43 5.41 11.96
C ARG A 96 -8.82 5.88 11.52
N PRO A 97 -9.89 5.42 12.19
CA PRO A 97 -11.24 5.94 11.97
C PRO A 97 -11.31 7.46 12.08
N LYS A 98 -12.17 8.09 11.28
CA LYS A 98 -12.41 9.54 11.34
C LYS A 98 -13.14 9.98 12.60
N ASN A 99 -14.16 9.20 12.99
CA ASN A 99 -14.95 9.50 14.19
C ASN A 99 -14.09 9.37 15.45
N THR A 100 -14.10 10.38 16.31
CA THR A 100 -13.26 10.44 17.52
C THR A 100 -13.52 9.28 18.48
N PHE A 101 -14.77 8.89 18.67
CA PHE A 101 -15.13 7.78 19.54
C PHE A 101 -14.61 6.45 19.00
N TYR A 102 -14.83 6.18 17.71
CA TYR A 102 -14.30 4.98 17.05
C TYR A 102 -12.77 4.99 16.96
N LYS A 103 -12.17 6.16 16.78
CA LYS A 103 -10.71 6.31 16.80
C LYS A 103 -10.13 5.90 18.15
N LEU A 104 -10.75 6.33 19.26
CA LEU A 104 -10.29 5.97 20.60
C LEU A 104 -10.46 4.47 20.88
N SER A 105 -11.63 3.91 20.60
CA SER A 105 -11.88 2.48 20.79
C SER A 105 -10.97 1.62 19.90
N HIS A 106 -10.73 2.03 18.66
CA HIS A 106 -9.79 1.37 17.75
C HIS A 106 -8.35 1.45 18.27
N LYS A 107 -7.93 2.60 18.82
CA LYS A 107 -6.61 2.74 19.45
C LYS A 107 -6.42 1.76 20.60
N ILE A 108 -7.38 1.70 21.52
CA ILE A 108 -7.31 0.80 22.67
C ILE A 108 -7.33 -0.66 22.20
N GLY A 109 -8.26 -1.03 21.33
CA GLY A 109 -8.40 -2.39 20.84
C GLY A 109 -7.16 -2.87 20.07
N THR A 110 -6.64 -2.05 19.14
CA THR A 110 -5.41 -2.39 18.40
C THR A 110 -4.18 -2.41 19.31
N TYR A 111 -4.10 -1.57 20.32
CA TYR A 111 -3.01 -1.63 21.30
C TYR A 111 -2.99 -2.99 22.01
N ILE A 112 -4.12 -3.40 22.58
CA ILE A 112 -4.24 -4.66 23.30
C ILE A 112 -3.97 -5.85 22.37
N LEU A 113 -4.64 -5.89 21.21
CA LEU A 113 -4.52 -6.99 20.26
C LEU A 113 -3.09 -7.15 19.74
N LEU A 114 -2.48 -6.06 19.25
CA LEU A 114 -1.14 -6.12 18.66
C LEU A 114 -0.06 -6.44 19.70
N HIS A 115 -0.20 -5.98 20.95
CA HIS A 115 0.72 -6.38 22.01
C HIS A 115 0.56 -7.84 22.38
N PHE A 116 -0.67 -8.34 22.47
CA PHE A 116 -0.94 -9.75 22.76
C PHE A 116 -0.38 -10.66 21.65
N VAL A 117 -0.64 -10.35 20.38
CA VAL A 117 -0.09 -11.10 19.25
C VAL A 117 1.44 -11.01 19.22
N GLY A 118 2.00 -9.82 19.46
CA GLY A 118 3.44 -9.61 19.51
C GLY A 118 4.13 -10.41 20.61
N LEU A 119 3.46 -10.64 21.74
CA LEU A 119 3.96 -11.52 22.81
C LEU A 119 3.94 -12.99 22.39
N ILE A 120 2.85 -13.45 21.77
CA ILE A 120 2.72 -14.85 21.31
C ILE A 120 3.75 -15.16 20.21
N THR A 121 3.94 -14.24 19.26
CA THR A 121 4.86 -14.42 18.12
C THR A 121 6.31 -14.08 18.45
N LEU A 122 6.60 -13.61 19.68
CA LEU A 122 7.91 -13.09 20.11
C LEU A 122 8.45 -11.95 19.23
N ASN A 123 7.54 -11.20 18.59
CA ASN A 123 7.89 -10.13 17.63
C ASN A 123 7.25 -8.78 17.99
N LEU A 124 7.37 -8.38 19.25
CA LEU A 124 6.79 -7.14 19.78
C LEU A 124 7.22 -5.87 19.01
N LYS A 125 8.43 -5.86 18.45
CA LYS A 125 8.98 -4.70 17.73
C LYS A 125 8.13 -4.36 16.50
N GLU A 126 7.82 -5.34 15.67
CA GLU A 126 7.06 -5.19 14.44
C GLU A 126 5.60 -4.76 14.73
N TYR A 127 4.97 -5.37 15.71
CA TYR A 127 3.60 -5.02 16.08
C TYR A 127 3.49 -3.62 16.72
N ARG A 128 4.52 -3.18 17.45
CA ARG A 128 4.62 -1.80 17.93
C ARG A 128 4.82 -0.80 16.80
N PHE A 129 5.62 -1.15 15.79
CA PHE A 129 5.79 -0.33 14.60
C PHE A 129 4.46 -0.19 13.85
N LEU A 130 3.76 -1.30 13.60
CA LEU A 130 2.44 -1.29 12.98
C LEU A 130 1.45 -0.39 13.73
N TYR A 131 1.38 -0.51 15.06
CA TYR A 131 0.51 0.35 15.89
C TYR A 131 0.82 1.84 15.71
N LYS A 132 2.10 2.20 15.73
CA LYS A 132 2.56 3.59 15.60
C LYS A 132 2.33 4.14 14.19
N SER A 133 2.60 3.36 13.14
CA SER A 133 2.42 3.80 11.76
C SER A 133 0.99 4.27 11.46
N LEU A 134 -0.01 3.65 12.08
CA LEU A 134 -1.41 4.07 11.97
C LEU A 134 -1.70 5.46 12.56
N ASP A 135 -0.88 5.96 13.48
CA ASP A 135 -1.06 7.28 14.08
C ASP A 135 -0.34 8.40 13.31
N PHE A 136 0.76 8.07 12.65
CA PHE A 136 1.56 9.04 11.90
C PHE A 136 1.04 9.28 10.50
N TYR A 137 0.39 8.29 9.89
CA TYR A 137 -0.09 8.44 8.53
C TYR A 137 -1.33 9.37 8.47
N PRO A 138 -1.30 10.42 7.64
CA PRO A 138 -2.44 11.33 7.50
C PRO A 138 -3.65 10.61 6.89
N GLN A 139 -4.83 11.20 7.11
CA GLN A 139 -6.05 10.67 6.51
C GLN A 139 -5.93 10.65 4.98
N PRO A 140 -6.29 9.55 4.30
CA PRO A 140 -6.10 9.42 2.86
C PRO A 140 -6.76 10.53 2.06
N GLU A 141 -7.91 11.01 2.50
CA GLU A 141 -8.62 12.10 1.84
C GLU A 141 -7.86 13.44 1.86
N VAL A 142 -7.01 13.65 2.87
CA VAL A 142 -6.18 14.87 2.96
C VAL A 142 -4.89 14.71 2.15
N HIS A 143 -4.27 13.54 2.26
CA HIS A 143 -2.97 13.29 1.66
C HIS A 143 -3.08 13.08 0.14
N LEU A 144 -4.04 12.27 -0.30
CA LEU A 144 -4.18 11.90 -1.69
C LEU A 144 -4.83 12.98 -2.56
N THR A 145 -5.67 13.85 -1.99
CA THR A 145 -6.32 14.95 -2.74
C THR A 145 -5.41 16.15 -3.02
N LYS A 146 -4.26 16.25 -2.36
CA LYS A 146 -3.31 17.34 -2.60
C LYS A 146 -2.69 17.34 -4.01
N ASN A 147 -2.67 16.22 -4.67
CA ASN A 147 -1.98 16.01 -5.94
C ASN A 147 -2.96 15.93 -7.12
N ASN A 148 -3.73 16.92 -7.43
CA ASN A 148 -4.53 17.16 -8.64
C ASN A 148 -4.83 15.92 -9.55
N TYR A 149 -4.98 14.72 -8.97
CA TYR A 149 -5.37 13.53 -9.72
C TYR A 149 -6.82 13.67 -10.18
N THR A 150 -7.04 13.51 -11.46
CA THR A 150 -8.37 13.39 -12.00
C THR A 150 -8.95 12.02 -11.61
N ASN A 151 -10.20 11.99 -11.18
CA ASN A 151 -10.94 10.76 -10.87
C ASN A 151 -10.39 9.94 -9.66
N LEU A 152 -10.04 10.63 -8.58
CA LEU A 152 -9.78 9.95 -7.31
C LEU A 152 -11.10 9.46 -6.69
N VAL A 153 -11.20 8.15 -6.50
CA VAL A 153 -12.26 7.53 -5.69
C VAL A 153 -11.63 6.95 -4.44
N ILE A 154 -12.12 7.33 -3.25
CA ILE A 154 -11.69 6.75 -1.98
C ILE A 154 -12.92 6.10 -1.33
N GLU A 155 -12.84 4.80 -1.14
CA GLU A 155 -13.80 4.01 -0.38
C GLU A 155 -13.21 3.57 0.95
N ARG A 156 -13.99 3.66 2.03
CA ARG A 156 -13.62 3.10 3.33
C ARG A 156 -14.34 1.79 3.57
N ILE A 157 -13.60 0.81 4.06
CA ILE A 157 -14.05 -0.58 4.15
C ILE A 157 -13.81 -1.12 5.56
N GLY A 158 -14.63 -2.08 5.95
CA GLY A 158 -14.48 -2.83 7.19
C GLY A 158 -15.09 -2.17 8.41
N LEU A 159 -14.96 -2.84 9.54
CA LEU A 159 -15.47 -2.35 10.82
C LEU A 159 -14.76 -1.05 11.21
N PHE A 160 -15.53 0.00 11.50
CA PHE A 160 -15.03 1.34 11.86
C PHE A 160 -14.28 2.10 10.75
N ASP A 161 -14.39 1.70 9.46
CA ASP A 161 -13.78 2.40 8.32
C ASP A 161 -12.25 2.57 8.43
N PHE A 162 -11.55 1.59 8.99
CA PHE A 162 -10.11 1.69 9.19
C PHE A 162 -9.28 1.20 8.00
N VAL A 163 -9.87 0.52 7.04
CA VAL A 163 -9.27 0.18 5.74
C VAL A 163 -9.80 1.15 4.70
N TYR A 164 -8.98 1.55 3.77
CA TYR A 164 -9.42 2.35 2.63
C TYR A 164 -8.88 1.79 1.32
N LEU A 165 -9.69 1.93 0.29
CA LEU A 165 -9.34 1.68 -1.10
C LEU A 165 -9.33 3.03 -1.83
N GLY A 166 -8.18 3.41 -2.36
CA GLY A 166 -8.03 4.56 -3.25
C GLY A 166 -7.82 4.08 -4.69
N VAL A 167 -8.57 4.62 -5.62
CA VAL A 167 -8.37 4.37 -7.06
C VAL A 167 -8.17 5.69 -7.78
N PHE A 168 -7.06 5.79 -8.48
CA PHE A 168 -6.70 6.94 -9.32
C PHE A 168 -6.63 6.51 -10.77
N THR A 169 -6.96 7.40 -11.69
CA THR A 169 -6.75 7.19 -13.12
C THR A 169 -5.84 8.30 -13.66
N LYS A 170 -4.78 7.91 -14.37
CA LYS A 170 -3.88 8.83 -15.07
C LYS A 170 -4.55 9.46 -16.28
#